data_9930559f577334a5a526ee34767d288e
#
_entry.id   9930559f577334a5a526ee34767d288e
#
_cell.length_a   1.000
_cell.length_b   1.000
_cell.length_c   1.000
_cell.angle_alpha   90.00
_cell.angle_beta   90.00
_cell.angle_gamma   90.00
#
_symmetry.space_group_name_H-M   'P 1'
#
loop_
_entity.id
_entity.type
_entity.pdbx_description
1 polymer ?
#
loop_
_entity_poly.entity_id
_entity_poly.type
_entity_poly.pdbx_seq_one_letter_code
_entity_poly.pdbx_strand_id
1 'polypeptide(L)'
;MNLLLDTHAVLWWLSDDPTLSEAARVAISDPENTVYLSAVVIWEMRIKQGIGKLDLPDDFEEVVDGQAFSKLPVTVDHANAIVRLPAIHRDPFDRMLVAQAVVEEMTIVTRDRNIAEYGIDVVVA
;
A
#
# COMPACT_ATOMS: atom_id res chain seq x y z
N MET A 1 5.80 -14.56 -2.69
CA MET A 1 5.72 -13.20 -3.28
C MET A 1 5.82 -12.16 -2.17
N ASN A 2 6.41 -11.01 -2.44
CA ASN A 2 6.38 -9.87 -1.53
C ASN A 2 5.34 -8.88 -2.03
N LEU A 3 4.31 -8.65 -1.23
CA LEU A 3 3.18 -7.78 -1.55
C LEU A 3 3.28 -6.47 -0.79
N LEU A 4 3.00 -5.36 -1.47
CA LEU A 4 2.92 -4.03 -0.88
C LEU A 4 1.50 -3.50 -1.08
N LEU A 5 0.78 -3.24 0.01
CA LEU A 5 -0.62 -2.81 -0.07
C LEU A 5 -0.71 -1.31 -0.26
N ASP A 6 -1.57 -0.85 -1.19
CA ASP A 6 -1.91 0.56 -1.25
C ASP A 6 -2.94 0.90 -0.15
N THR A 7 -3.25 2.18 -0.01
CA THR A 7 -4.11 2.69 1.07
C THR A 7 -5.50 2.04 1.06
N HIS A 8 -6.14 1.94 -0.11
CA HIS A 8 -7.48 1.33 -0.20
C HIS A 8 -7.45 -0.16 0.09
N ALA A 9 -6.42 -0.88 -0.38
CA ALA A 9 -6.27 -2.30 -0.10
C ALA A 9 -6.15 -2.56 1.41
N VAL A 10 -5.38 -1.73 2.12
CA VAL A 10 -5.27 -1.83 3.59
C VAL A 10 -6.62 -1.59 4.26
N LEU A 11 -7.31 -0.51 3.87
CA LEU A 11 -8.60 -0.16 4.47
C LEU A 11 -9.64 -1.26 4.25
N TRP A 12 -9.74 -1.78 3.03
CA TRP A 12 -10.70 -2.85 2.70
C TRP A 12 -10.36 -4.16 3.41
N TRP A 13 -9.07 -4.48 3.53
CA TRP A 13 -8.65 -5.66 4.27
C TRP A 13 -8.99 -5.57 5.76
N LEU A 14 -8.66 -4.45 6.41
CA LEU A 14 -8.89 -4.26 7.84
C LEU A 14 -10.37 -4.24 8.21
N SER A 15 -11.24 -3.71 7.33
CA SER A 15 -12.68 -3.65 7.55
C SER A 15 -13.43 -4.85 6.98
N ASP A 16 -12.74 -5.83 6.42
CA ASP A 16 -13.33 -6.95 5.71
C ASP A 16 -14.37 -6.52 4.67
N ASP A 17 -14.03 -5.48 3.92
CA ASP A 17 -14.92 -4.88 2.94
C ASP A 17 -15.03 -5.77 1.70
N PRO A 18 -16.26 -6.12 1.26
CA PRO A 18 -16.45 -6.95 0.06
C PRO A 18 -15.95 -6.29 -1.24
N THR A 19 -15.63 -5.00 -1.22
CA THR A 19 -15.01 -4.30 -2.35
C THR A 19 -13.65 -4.89 -2.71
N LEU A 20 -12.89 -5.39 -1.73
CA LEU A 20 -11.62 -6.04 -1.99
C LEU A 20 -11.82 -7.31 -2.84
N SER A 21 -11.06 -7.44 -3.93
CA SER A 21 -11.20 -8.57 -4.85
C SER A 21 -10.86 -9.91 -4.18
N GLU A 22 -11.41 -10.99 -4.71
CA GLU A 22 -11.06 -12.34 -4.25
C GLU A 22 -9.58 -12.64 -4.50
N ALA A 23 -9.03 -12.21 -5.64
CA ALA A 23 -7.61 -12.39 -5.94
C ALA A 23 -6.72 -11.72 -4.90
N ALA A 24 -7.07 -10.52 -4.46
CA ALA A 24 -6.33 -9.81 -3.42
C ALA A 24 -6.48 -10.51 -2.06
N ARG A 25 -7.68 -10.96 -1.70
CA ARG A 25 -7.90 -11.72 -0.44
C ARG A 25 -7.06 -12.97 -0.38
N VAL A 26 -7.05 -13.74 -1.45
CA VAL A 26 -6.25 -14.97 -1.55
C VAL A 26 -4.76 -14.65 -1.40
N ALA A 27 -4.27 -13.64 -2.12
CA ALA A 27 -2.85 -13.26 -2.09
C ALA A 27 -2.41 -12.79 -0.69
N ILE A 28 -3.22 -11.95 -0.04
CA ILE A 28 -2.91 -11.42 1.30
C ILE A 28 -2.97 -12.53 2.36
N SER A 29 -3.89 -13.47 2.20
CA SER A 29 -4.09 -14.58 3.16
C SER A 29 -3.08 -15.70 2.99
N ASP A 30 -2.36 -15.77 1.86
CA ASP A 30 -1.44 -16.86 1.56
C ASP A 30 -0.20 -16.78 2.45
N PRO A 31 0.07 -17.77 3.31
CA PRO A 31 1.23 -17.76 4.21
C PRO A 31 2.57 -17.81 3.47
N GLU A 32 2.60 -18.19 2.19
CA GLU A 32 3.80 -18.17 1.36
C GLU A 32 4.17 -16.75 0.91
N ASN A 33 3.24 -15.80 1.02
CA ASN A 33 3.47 -14.39 0.69
C ASN A 33 3.85 -13.61 1.94
N THR A 34 4.78 -12.66 1.78
CA THR A 34 5.04 -11.66 2.81
C THR A 34 4.27 -10.39 2.43
N VAL A 35 3.44 -9.90 3.34
CA VAL A 35 2.61 -8.71 3.11
C VAL A 35 3.21 -7.53 3.86
N TYR A 36 3.56 -6.48 3.11
CA TYR A 36 4.19 -5.28 3.66
C TYR A 36 3.20 -4.13 3.76
N LEU A 37 3.31 -3.43 4.89
CA LEU A 37 2.60 -2.19 5.15
C LEU A 37 3.62 -1.05 5.18
N SER A 38 3.53 -0.14 4.23
CA SER A 38 4.42 1.01 4.15
C SER A 38 4.06 2.09 5.17
N ALA A 39 5.08 2.73 5.74
CA ALA A 39 4.91 3.92 6.55
C ALA A 39 4.18 5.03 5.78
N VAL A 40 4.36 5.12 4.45
CA VAL A 40 3.70 6.15 3.64
C VAL A 40 2.18 5.98 3.60
N VAL A 41 1.69 4.76 3.64
CA VAL A 41 0.24 4.47 3.67
C VAL A 41 -0.36 4.94 5.00
N ILE A 42 0.29 4.64 6.11
CA ILE A 42 -0.15 5.11 7.43
C ILE A 42 -0.10 6.64 7.49
N TRP A 43 0.94 7.25 6.97
CA TRP A 43 1.08 8.70 6.92
C TRP A 43 -0.05 9.35 6.13
N GLU A 44 -0.37 8.83 4.94
CA GLU A 44 -1.50 9.30 4.15
C GLU A 44 -2.82 9.19 4.93
N MET A 45 -3.08 8.07 5.57
CA MET A 45 -4.28 7.84 6.37
C MET A 45 -4.39 8.86 7.52
N ARG A 46 -3.29 9.11 8.24
CA ARG A 46 -3.29 10.06 9.36
C ARG A 46 -3.49 11.50 8.90
N ILE A 47 -2.94 11.89 7.75
CA ILE A 47 -3.20 13.21 7.16
C ILE A 47 -4.68 13.35 6.83
N LYS A 48 -5.27 12.37 6.16
CA LYS A 48 -6.69 12.40 5.78
C LYS A 48 -7.61 12.38 7.00
N GLN A 49 -7.25 11.64 8.04
CA GLN A 49 -7.97 11.67 9.31
C GLN A 49 -7.94 13.06 9.93
N GLY A 50 -6.78 13.70 9.95
CA GLY A 50 -6.59 15.03 10.55
C GLY A 50 -7.38 16.15 9.87
N ILE A 51 -7.70 16.00 8.58
CA ILE A 51 -8.50 16.96 7.81
C ILE A 51 -9.95 16.53 7.62
N GLY A 52 -10.40 15.50 8.34
CA GLY A 52 -11.80 15.05 8.34
C GLY A 52 -12.23 14.28 7.09
N LYS A 53 -11.29 13.80 6.28
CA LYS A 53 -11.59 13.04 5.05
C LYS A 53 -11.60 11.53 5.24
N LEU A 54 -11.18 11.05 6.39
CA LEU A 54 -11.12 9.64 6.71
C LEU A 54 -11.41 9.43 8.19
N ASP A 55 -12.31 8.51 8.50
CA ASP A 55 -12.56 8.07 9.87
C ASP A 55 -11.79 6.78 10.14
N LEU A 56 -11.03 6.77 11.22
CA LEU A 56 -10.34 5.58 11.69
C LEU A 56 -10.80 5.27 13.12
N PRO A 57 -10.91 3.99 13.51
CA PRO A 57 -11.25 3.64 14.88
C PRO A 57 -10.17 4.07 15.85
N ASP A 58 -10.53 4.32 17.12
CA ASP A 58 -9.60 4.75 18.16
C ASP A 58 -8.48 3.73 18.41
N ASP A 59 -8.77 2.43 18.21
CA ASP A 59 -7.84 1.32 18.35
C ASP A 59 -7.10 0.96 17.06
N PHE A 60 -7.02 1.89 16.10
CA PHE A 60 -6.45 1.61 14.77
C PHE A 60 -5.02 1.05 14.83
N GLU A 61 -4.15 1.61 15.66
CA GLU A 61 -2.77 1.11 15.82
C GLU A 61 -2.75 -0.34 16.28
N GLU A 62 -3.59 -0.69 17.24
CA GLU A 62 -3.69 -2.05 17.79
C GLU A 62 -4.22 -3.03 16.74
N VAL A 63 -5.21 -2.60 15.95
CA VAL A 63 -5.77 -3.41 14.86
C VAL A 63 -4.70 -3.71 13.81
N VAL A 64 -3.92 -2.70 13.43
CA VAL A 64 -2.82 -2.86 12.47
C VAL A 64 -1.73 -3.77 13.02
N ASP A 65 -1.33 -3.57 14.27
CA ASP A 65 -0.30 -4.37 14.92
C ASP A 65 -0.72 -5.84 15.11
N GLY A 66 -2.02 -6.09 15.15
CA GLY A 66 -2.59 -7.44 15.20
C GLY A 66 -2.54 -8.20 13.87
N GLN A 67 -2.23 -7.53 12.77
CA GLN A 67 -2.10 -8.17 11.45
C GLN A 67 -0.69 -8.75 11.27
N ALA A 68 -0.60 -9.76 10.40
CA ALA A 68 0.69 -10.36 10.04
C ALA A 68 1.43 -9.53 8.97
N PHE A 69 1.39 -8.21 9.09
CA PHE A 69 2.10 -7.32 8.17
C PHE A 69 3.55 -7.11 8.61
N SER A 70 4.44 -7.08 7.62
CA SER A 70 5.80 -6.60 7.81
C SER A 70 5.81 -5.09 7.54
N LYS A 71 6.38 -4.31 8.45
CA LYS A 71 6.43 -2.85 8.31
C LYS A 71 7.56 -2.45 7.39
N LEU A 72 7.27 -1.57 6.42
CA LEU A 72 8.24 -1.05 5.47
C LEU A 72 8.47 0.44 5.73
N PRO A 73 9.64 0.82 6.23
CA PRO A 73 9.97 2.24 6.39
C PRO A 73 10.27 2.89 5.06
N VAL A 74 10.11 4.21 4.97
CA VAL A 74 10.58 5.01 3.83
C VAL A 74 12.06 5.30 4.04
N THR A 75 12.88 4.91 3.07
CA THR A 75 14.33 5.09 3.11
C THR A 75 14.80 6.19 2.16
N VAL A 76 16.05 6.60 2.30
CA VAL A 76 16.68 7.54 1.38
C VAL A 76 16.71 6.97 -0.05
N ASP A 77 16.96 5.67 -0.20
CA ASP A 77 16.95 5.02 -1.51
C ASP A 77 15.57 5.08 -2.17
N HIS A 78 14.50 4.91 -1.40
CA HIS A 78 13.12 5.09 -1.90
C HIS A 78 12.90 6.51 -2.39
N ALA A 79 13.29 7.50 -1.60
CA ALA A 79 13.12 8.90 -1.94
C ALA A 79 13.89 9.27 -3.22
N ASN A 80 15.13 8.80 -3.36
CA ASN A 80 15.94 9.05 -4.54
C ASN A 80 15.38 8.35 -5.79
N ALA A 81 14.76 7.19 -5.65
CA ALA A 81 14.19 6.45 -6.77
C ALA A 81 13.06 7.20 -7.47
N ILE A 82 12.39 8.15 -6.80
CA ILE A 82 11.28 8.90 -7.38
C ILE A 82 11.67 9.63 -8.67
N VAL A 83 12.91 10.14 -8.77
CA VAL A 83 13.36 10.88 -9.96
C VAL A 83 13.45 9.99 -11.21
N ARG A 84 13.51 8.68 -11.05
CA ARG A 84 13.58 7.72 -12.14
C ARG A 84 12.20 7.22 -12.59
N LEU A 85 11.13 7.59 -11.89
CA LEU A 85 9.78 7.19 -12.24
C LEU A 85 9.24 8.04 -13.40
N PRO A 86 8.48 7.44 -14.34
CA PRO A 86 7.78 8.22 -15.36
C PRO A 86 6.73 9.13 -14.72
N ALA A 87 6.42 10.25 -15.41
CA ALA A 87 5.46 11.23 -14.93
C ALA A 87 4.03 10.82 -15.31
N ILE A 88 3.51 9.76 -14.67
CA ILE A 88 2.18 9.20 -14.96
C ILE A 88 1.10 9.95 -14.19
N HIS A 89 1.29 10.17 -12.88
CA HIS A 89 0.40 11.00 -12.07
C HIS A 89 1.21 11.77 -11.01
N ARG A 90 0.54 12.66 -10.29
CA ARG A 90 1.21 13.62 -9.39
C ARG A 90 1.04 13.30 -7.90
N ASP A 91 0.27 12.27 -7.56
CA ASP A 91 0.04 11.93 -6.15
C ASP A 91 1.36 11.50 -5.50
N PRO A 92 1.88 12.26 -4.51
CA PRO A 92 3.17 11.96 -3.92
C PRO A 92 3.16 10.68 -3.09
N PHE A 93 2.04 10.30 -2.51
CA PHE A 93 1.92 9.07 -1.74
C PHE A 93 2.02 7.85 -2.67
N ASP A 94 1.28 7.85 -3.78
CA ASP A 94 1.31 6.77 -4.76
C ASP A 94 2.68 6.67 -5.43
N ARG A 95 3.30 7.81 -5.76
CA ARG A 95 4.66 7.81 -6.35
C ARG A 95 5.68 7.22 -5.39
N MET A 96 5.60 7.55 -4.10
CA MET A 96 6.50 6.95 -3.11
C MET A 96 6.26 5.44 -2.97
N LEU A 97 5.01 5.01 -2.98
CA LEU A 97 4.68 3.58 -2.92
C LEU A 97 5.25 2.82 -4.11
N VAL A 98 5.14 3.38 -5.32
CA VAL A 98 5.74 2.81 -6.54
C VAL A 98 7.27 2.77 -6.42
N ALA A 99 7.90 3.83 -5.93
CA ALA A 99 9.33 3.87 -5.71
C ALA A 99 9.80 2.75 -4.75
N GLN A 100 9.07 2.53 -3.68
CA GLN A 100 9.34 1.44 -2.74
C GLN A 100 9.22 0.08 -3.43
N ALA A 101 8.17 -0.15 -4.22
CA ALA A 101 7.98 -1.40 -4.94
C ALA A 101 9.11 -1.67 -5.93
N VAL A 102 9.59 -0.64 -6.62
CA VAL A 102 10.72 -0.77 -7.56
C VAL A 102 12.01 -1.12 -6.83
N VAL A 103 12.35 -0.38 -5.77
CA VAL A 103 13.60 -0.58 -5.01
C VAL A 103 13.61 -1.94 -4.32
N GLU A 104 12.49 -2.33 -3.73
CA GLU A 104 12.37 -3.56 -2.94
C GLU A 104 11.89 -4.77 -3.76
N GLU A 105 11.62 -4.57 -5.05
CA GLU A 105 11.14 -5.63 -5.97
C GLU A 105 9.86 -6.30 -5.45
N MET A 106 8.86 -5.48 -5.15
CA MET A 106 7.56 -5.92 -4.62
C MET A 106 6.45 -5.80 -5.66
N THR A 107 5.41 -6.62 -5.49
CA THR A 107 4.15 -6.51 -6.23
C THR A 107 3.19 -5.63 -5.43
N ILE A 108 2.60 -4.61 -6.06
CA ILE A 108 1.61 -3.74 -5.38
C ILE A 108 0.22 -4.34 -5.51
N VAL A 109 -0.51 -4.39 -4.40
CA VAL A 109 -1.94 -4.71 -4.38
C VAL A 109 -2.70 -3.39 -4.48
N THR A 110 -3.32 -3.14 -5.63
CA THR A 110 -3.98 -1.87 -5.93
C THR A 110 -5.08 -2.06 -6.98
N ARG A 111 -6.06 -1.17 -6.98
CA ARG A 111 -7.05 -1.03 -8.05
C ARG A 111 -6.75 0.18 -8.95
N ASP A 112 -5.82 1.02 -8.57
CA ASP A 112 -5.48 2.23 -9.32
C ASP A 112 -4.75 1.88 -10.62
N ARG A 113 -5.37 2.22 -11.75
CA ARG A 113 -4.81 1.98 -13.08
C ARG A 113 -3.54 2.79 -13.34
N ASN A 114 -3.42 3.96 -12.72
CA ASN A 114 -2.23 4.79 -12.87
C ASN A 114 -1.00 4.09 -12.27
N ILE A 115 -1.16 3.38 -11.16
CA ILE A 115 -0.07 2.60 -10.56
C ILE A 115 0.37 1.47 -11.50
N ALA A 116 -0.59 0.77 -12.12
CA ALA A 116 -0.29 -0.30 -13.07
C ALA A 116 0.49 0.19 -14.29
N GLU A 117 0.31 1.46 -14.70
CA GLU A 117 1.01 2.04 -15.85
C GLU A 117 2.51 2.27 -15.63
N TYR A 118 3.01 2.20 -14.39
CA TYR A 118 4.44 2.27 -14.12
C TYR A 118 5.24 1.03 -14.55
N GLY A 119 4.57 0.00 -15.06
CA GLY A 119 5.25 -1.21 -15.53
C GLY A 119 5.70 -2.15 -14.42
N ILE A 120 5.17 -1.99 -13.21
CA ILE A 120 5.42 -2.87 -12.07
C ILE A 120 4.37 -3.96 -11.98
N ASP A 121 4.69 -5.04 -11.27
CA ASP A 121 3.73 -6.12 -11.03
C ASP A 121 2.61 -5.65 -10.09
N VAL A 122 1.38 -5.99 -10.42
CA VAL A 122 0.18 -5.58 -9.68
C VAL A 122 -0.74 -6.77 -9.49
N VAL A 123 -1.28 -6.90 -8.28
CA VAL A 123 -2.48 -7.69 -7.97
C VAL A 123 -3.64 -6.70 -7.85
N VAL A 124 -4.68 -6.89 -8.67
CA VAL A 124 -5.82 -5.98 -8.66
C VAL A 124 -6.65 -6.17 -7.40
N ALA A 125 -6.76 -5.12 -6.62
CA ALA A 125 -7.45 -5.12 -5.32
C ALA A 125 -8.98 -5.23 -5.44
#